data_f56aa8a6d9e9470128219b149d4e229d
#
_entry.id   f56aa8a6d9e9470128219b149d4e229d
#
_cell.length_a   1.000
_cell.length_b   1.000
_cell.length_c   1.000
_cell.angle_alpha   90.00
_cell.angle_beta   90.00
_cell.angle_gamma   90.00
#
_symmetry.space_group_name_H-M   'P 1'
#
loop_
_entity.id
_entity.type
_entity.pdbx_description
1 polymer ?
#
loop_
_entity_poly.entity_id
_entity_poly.type
_entity_poly.pdbx_seq_one_letter_code
_entity_poly.pdbx_strand_id
1 'polypeptide(L)'
;MKRVKSIGTRLEQAMESLLKERKVKYEKQPNLRGKPDFRIKKSNVLIFCDSSFWHGRRMREITGEAFKKNKEFWVNKLMENKKRDARINRALRKEGWKVLRFWDTEILKNPNGIIKKLNLKIKNE
;
A
#
# COMPACT_ATOMS: atom_id res chain seq x y z
N MET A 1 13.93 -5.86 12.59
CA MET A 1 13.69 -4.53 12.05
C MET A 1 14.16 -4.37 10.62
N LYS A 2 15.38 -4.76 10.33
CA LYS A 2 15.89 -4.68 8.96
C LYS A 2 15.08 -5.52 7.97
N ARG A 3 14.55 -6.65 8.42
CA ARG A 3 13.75 -7.54 7.56
C ARG A 3 12.45 -6.89 7.11
N VAL A 4 11.80 -6.14 8.00
CA VAL A 4 10.56 -5.47 7.65
C VAL A 4 10.83 -4.39 6.61
N LYS A 5 11.93 -3.67 6.78
CA LYS A 5 12.35 -2.67 5.81
C LYS A 5 12.70 -3.30 4.47
N SER A 6 13.33 -4.48 4.49
CA SER A 6 13.68 -5.18 3.25
C SER A 6 12.45 -5.57 2.44
N ILE A 7 11.40 -6.04 3.11
CA ILE A 7 10.17 -6.41 2.43
C ILE A 7 9.51 -5.18 1.83
N GLY A 8 9.41 -4.10 2.61
CA GLY A 8 8.88 -2.85 2.12
C GLY A 8 9.68 -2.31 0.96
N THR A 9 10.99 -2.39 1.05
CA THR A 9 11.88 -1.94 -0.02
C THR A 9 11.66 -2.71 -1.31
N ARG A 10 11.44 -4.03 -1.22
CA ARG A 10 11.16 -4.84 -2.41
C ARG A 10 9.88 -4.41 -3.09
N LEU A 11 8.83 -4.17 -2.32
CA LEU A 11 7.57 -3.73 -2.88
C LEU A 11 7.70 -2.37 -3.53
N GLU A 12 8.40 -1.47 -2.86
CA GLU A 12 8.65 -0.13 -3.40
C GLU A 12 9.45 -0.21 -4.68
N GLN A 13 10.48 -1.06 -4.72
CA GLN A 13 11.29 -1.24 -5.92
C GLN A 13 10.48 -1.82 -7.07
N ALA A 14 9.62 -2.78 -6.78
CA ALA A 14 8.76 -3.39 -7.80
C ALA A 14 7.80 -2.36 -8.39
N MET A 15 7.18 -1.57 -7.53
CA MET A 15 6.27 -0.51 -7.98
C MET A 15 7.03 0.56 -8.74
N GLU A 16 8.20 0.93 -8.25
CA GLU A 16 9.04 1.94 -8.91
C GLU A 16 9.45 1.48 -10.30
N SER A 17 9.86 0.22 -10.45
CA SER A 17 10.21 -0.35 -11.74
C SER A 17 9.04 -0.29 -12.71
N LEU A 18 7.85 -0.59 -12.21
CA LEU A 18 6.64 -0.56 -13.01
C LEU A 18 6.34 0.86 -13.49
N LEU A 19 6.45 1.84 -12.60
CA LEU A 19 6.21 3.24 -12.96
C LEU A 19 7.23 3.73 -13.99
N LYS A 20 8.50 3.39 -13.80
CA LYS A 20 9.55 3.76 -14.74
C LYS A 20 9.32 3.11 -16.12
N GLU A 21 8.97 1.84 -16.14
CA GLU A 21 8.71 1.11 -17.37
C GLU A 21 7.59 1.77 -18.18
N ARG A 22 6.58 2.28 -17.50
CA ARG A 22 5.44 2.94 -18.13
C ARG A 22 5.64 4.45 -18.28
N LYS A 23 6.83 4.93 -17.96
CA LYS A 23 7.21 6.34 -18.10
C LYS A 23 6.31 7.28 -17.30
N VAL A 24 5.85 6.81 -16.15
CA VAL A 24 5.04 7.60 -15.23
C VAL A 24 5.98 8.33 -14.27
N LYS A 25 5.89 9.65 -14.24
CA LYS A 25 6.71 10.45 -13.33
C LYS A 25 6.12 10.43 -11.94
N TYR A 26 6.96 10.27 -10.94
CA TYR A 26 6.51 10.13 -9.56
C TYR A 26 7.51 10.74 -8.60
N GLU A 27 7.02 10.97 -7.38
CA GLU A 27 7.82 11.39 -6.25
C GLU A 27 7.75 10.29 -5.20
N LYS A 28 8.90 9.90 -4.66
CA LYS A 28 8.94 8.85 -3.64
C LYS A 28 8.70 9.44 -2.25
N GLN A 29 7.88 8.75 -1.49
CA GLN A 29 7.65 9.06 -0.07
C GLN A 29 7.39 10.55 0.17
N PRO A 30 6.34 11.10 -0.46
CA PRO A 30 6.00 12.50 -0.23
C PRO A 30 5.70 12.73 1.24
N ASN A 31 6.02 13.92 1.73
CA ASN A 31 5.81 14.25 3.14
C ASN A 31 4.33 14.59 3.37
N LEU A 32 3.51 13.57 3.41
CA LEU A 32 2.06 13.70 3.56
C LEU A 32 1.56 12.78 4.68
N ARG A 33 0.35 13.07 5.14
CA ARG A 33 -0.31 12.26 6.15
C ARG A 33 -0.38 10.80 5.73
N GLY A 34 -0.05 9.89 6.65
CA GLY A 34 -0.07 8.46 6.40
C GLY A 34 1.11 7.93 5.62
N LYS A 35 2.01 8.80 5.20
CA LYS A 35 3.26 8.45 4.51
C LYS A 35 3.02 7.57 3.28
N PRO A 36 2.38 8.12 2.23
CA PRO A 36 2.22 7.39 0.97
C PRO A 36 3.59 6.97 0.42
N ASP A 37 3.62 5.89 -0.32
CA ASP A 37 4.86 5.43 -0.92
C ASP A 37 5.24 6.25 -2.14
N PHE A 38 4.24 6.66 -2.93
CA PHE A 38 4.48 7.45 -4.15
C PHE A 38 3.39 8.48 -4.36
N ARG A 39 3.79 9.57 -4.98
CA ARG A 39 2.86 10.57 -5.50
C ARG A 39 3.12 10.69 -6.99
N ILE A 40 2.08 10.62 -7.79
CA ILE A 40 2.22 10.76 -9.25
C ILE A 40 2.33 12.24 -9.57
N LYS A 41 3.44 12.63 -10.22
CA LYS A 41 3.68 14.04 -10.55
C LYS A 41 2.64 14.55 -11.54
N LYS A 42 2.31 15.82 -11.37
CA LYS A 42 1.30 16.51 -12.19
C LYS A 42 -0.09 15.93 -12.03
N SER A 43 -0.33 15.27 -10.91
CA SER A 43 -1.64 14.70 -10.62
C SER A 43 -1.82 14.68 -9.11
N ASN A 44 -3.04 14.40 -8.67
CA ASN A 44 -3.33 14.30 -7.24
C ASN A 44 -3.51 12.84 -6.80
N VAL A 45 -2.78 11.94 -7.43
CA VAL A 45 -2.85 10.51 -7.14
C VAL A 45 -1.73 10.11 -6.19
N LEU A 46 -2.11 9.43 -5.10
CA LEU A 46 -1.19 8.87 -4.13
C LEU A 46 -1.27 7.34 -4.19
N ILE A 47 -0.12 6.67 -4.06
CA ILE A 47 -0.05 5.22 -4.09
C ILE A 47 0.51 4.71 -2.77
N PHE A 48 -0.20 3.75 -2.18
CA PHE A 48 0.26 3.00 -1.02
C PHE A 48 0.50 1.56 -1.45
N CYS A 49 1.66 1.03 -1.09
CA CYS A 49 2.00 -0.37 -1.34
C CYS A 49 1.77 -1.14 -0.05
N ASP A 50 0.68 -1.86 0.02
CA ASP A 50 0.29 -2.57 1.24
C ASP A 50 0.82 -4.00 1.23
N SER A 51 1.43 -4.39 2.33
CA SER A 51 1.93 -5.75 2.49
C SER A 51 0.86 -6.63 3.11
N SER A 52 0.61 -7.78 2.49
CA SER A 52 -0.32 -8.76 3.02
C SER A 52 0.17 -9.36 4.34
N PHE A 53 1.43 -9.09 4.70
CA PHE A 53 2.00 -9.48 5.97
C PHE A 53 1.10 -9.05 7.14
N TRP A 54 0.65 -7.78 7.12
CA TRP A 54 -0.14 -7.22 8.21
C TRP A 54 -1.65 -7.37 8.03
N HIS A 55 -2.07 -8.02 6.93
CA HIS A 55 -3.48 -8.09 6.58
C HIS A 55 -4.02 -9.51 6.47
N GLY A 56 -3.35 -10.44 7.12
CA GLY A 56 -3.89 -11.76 7.32
C GLY A 56 -3.19 -12.91 6.62
N ARG A 57 -2.52 -12.68 5.51
CA ARG A 57 -1.87 -13.76 4.79
C ARG A 57 -0.71 -14.34 5.56
N ARG A 58 0.20 -13.47 5.99
CA ARG A 58 1.35 -13.90 6.78
C ARG A 58 0.95 -14.29 8.19
N MET A 59 -0.18 -13.78 8.64
CA MET A 59 -0.73 -14.19 9.91
C MET A 59 -0.98 -15.68 9.95
N ARG A 60 -1.42 -16.26 8.86
CA ARG A 60 -1.63 -17.70 8.79
C ARG A 60 -0.32 -18.48 8.84
N GLU A 61 0.73 -17.93 8.26
CA GLU A 61 2.05 -18.56 8.27
C GLU A 61 2.73 -18.49 9.64
N ILE A 62 2.55 -17.37 10.33
CA ILE A 62 3.17 -17.15 11.63
C ILE A 62 2.33 -17.75 12.75
N THR A 63 1.08 -18.04 12.46
CA THR A 63 0.07 -18.16 13.47
C THR A 63 -0.04 -19.46 14.22
N GLY A 64 0.49 -20.52 13.82
CA GLY A 64 0.38 -21.74 14.60
C GLY A 64 -0.18 -21.48 16.00
N GLU A 65 0.58 -21.89 17.00
CA GLU A 65 0.14 -21.78 18.38
C GLU A 65 0.12 -20.34 18.90
N ALA A 66 1.04 -19.50 18.41
CA ALA A 66 1.11 -18.12 18.87
C ALA A 66 -0.18 -17.37 18.57
N PHE A 67 -0.73 -17.57 17.38
CA PHE A 67 -1.99 -16.95 17.02
C PHE A 67 -3.14 -17.46 17.90
N LYS A 68 -3.19 -18.77 18.11
CA LYS A 68 -4.25 -19.37 18.93
C LYS A 68 -4.24 -18.84 20.36
N LYS A 69 -3.04 -18.66 20.92
CA LYS A 69 -2.90 -18.14 22.28
C LYS A 69 -3.28 -16.68 22.38
N ASN A 70 -2.98 -15.89 21.36
CA ASN A 70 -3.17 -14.44 21.38
C ASN A 70 -4.11 -13.97 20.28
N LYS A 71 -5.09 -14.79 19.95
CA LYS A 71 -6.01 -14.49 18.85
C LYS A 71 -6.68 -13.12 19.02
N GLU A 72 -7.14 -12.84 20.19
CA GLU A 72 -7.83 -11.59 20.47
C GLU A 72 -6.90 -10.38 20.25
N PHE A 73 -5.66 -10.49 20.71
CA PHE A 73 -4.66 -9.45 20.52
C PHE A 73 -4.43 -9.17 19.04
N TRP A 74 -4.24 -10.23 18.23
CA TRP A 74 -3.96 -10.08 16.81
C TRP A 74 -5.15 -9.54 16.03
N VAL A 75 -6.35 -10.02 16.36
CA VAL A 75 -7.56 -9.53 15.71
C VAL A 75 -7.75 -8.05 15.98
N ASN A 76 -7.55 -7.63 17.24
CA ASN A 76 -7.65 -6.23 17.60
C ASN A 76 -6.64 -5.37 16.86
N LYS A 77 -5.42 -5.87 16.73
CA LYS A 77 -4.37 -5.14 16.03
C LYS A 77 -4.70 -4.96 14.55
N LEU A 78 -5.20 -6.01 13.91
CA LEU A 78 -5.63 -5.94 12.51
C LEU A 78 -6.77 -4.94 12.33
N MET A 79 -7.73 -4.95 13.25
CA MET A 79 -8.85 -4.03 13.19
C MET A 79 -8.41 -2.59 13.38
N GLU A 80 -7.49 -2.35 14.30
CA GLU A 80 -6.94 -1.02 14.51
C GLU A 80 -6.22 -0.51 13.28
N ASN A 81 -5.44 -1.38 12.62
CA ASN A 81 -4.74 -1.01 11.40
C ASN A 81 -5.72 -0.63 10.29
N LYS A 82 -6.79 -1.41 10.15
CA LYS A 82 -7.83 -1.11 9.15
C LYS A 82 -8.52 0.22 9.42
N LYS A 83 -8.82 0.48 10.68
CA LYS A 83 -9.46 1.75 11.07
C LYS A 83 -8.54 2.93 10.81
N ARG A 84 -7.26 2.76 11.13
CA ARG A 84 -6.27 3.81 10.89
C ARG A 84 -6.15 4.09 9.39
N ASP A 85 -6.03 3.04 8.58
CA ASP A 85 -5.92 3.21 7.14
C ASP A 85 -7.16 3.88 6.56
N ALA A 86 -8.34 3.50 7.04
CA ALA A 86 -9.58 4.13 6.59
C ALA A 86 -9.63 5.61 6.94
N ARG A 87 -9.17 5.97 8.15
CA ARG A 87 -9.12 7.38 8.56
C ARG A 87 -8.15 8.18 7.68
N ILE A 88 -6.99 7.60 7.41
CA ILE A 88 -5.98 8.24 6.57
C ILE A 88 -6.54 8.44 5.16
N ASN A 89 -7.13 7.40 4.59
CA ASN A 89 -7.73 7.50 3.26
C ASN A 89 -8.78 8.60 3.20
N ARG A 90 -9.64 8.65 4.20
CA ARG A 90 -10.71 9.63 4.26
C ARG A 90 -10.16 11.05 4.36
N ALA A 91 -9.15 11.24 5.22
CA ALA A 91 -8.53 12.53 5.40
C ALA A 91 -7.86 13.01 4.12
N LEU A 92 -7.12 12.13 3.46
CA LEU A 92 -6.44 12.48 2.21
C LEU A 92 -7.43 12.80 1.10
N ARG A 93 -8.50 12.01 0.98
CA ARG A 93 -9.53 12.27 -0.02
C ARG A 93 -10.23 13.59 0.23
N LYS A 94 -10.45 13.93 1.48
CA LYS A 94 -11.04 15.20 1.86
C LYS A 94 -10.15 16.37 1.47
N GLU A 95 -8.84 16.15 1.47
CA GLU A 95 -7.86 17.14 1.05
C GLU A 95 -7.69 17.22 -0.47
N GLY A 96 -8.43 16.40 -1.21
CA GLY A 96 -8.40 16.41 -2.65
C GLY A 96 -7.55 15.36 -3.32
N TRP A 97 -6.95 14.48 -2.53
CA TRP A 97 -6.10 13.43 -3.07
C TRP A 97 -6.94 12.22 -3.53
N LYS A 98 -6.47 11.57 -4.58
CA LYS A 98 -6.99 10.28 -5.00
C LYS A 98 -6.07 9.22 -4.43
N VAL A 99 -6.60 8.32 -3.61
CA VAL A 99 -5.79 7.33 -2.90
C VAL A 99 -5.97 5.96 -3.55
N LEU A 100 -4.84 5.39 -3.95
CA LEU A 100 -4.81 4.03 -4.48
C LEU A 100 -3.97 3.16 -3.55
N ARG A 101 -4.51 2.02 -3.16
CA ARG A 101 -3.78 1.05 -2.37
C ARG A 101 -3.69 -0.26 -3.13
N PHE A 102 -2.48 -0.76 -3.24
CA PHE A 102 -2.24 -2.01 -3.94
C PHE A 102 -1.57 -3.00 -3.02
N TRP A 103 -2.05 -4.23 -3.04
CA TRP A 103 -1.46 -5.31 -2.28
C TRP A 103 -0.16 -5.77 -2.93
N ASP A 104 0.75 -6.33 -2.13
CA ASP A 104 1.98 -6.93 -2.62
C ASP A 104 1.70 -7.96 -3.71
N THR A 105 0.65 -8.77 -3.53
CA THR A 105 0.27 -9.76 -4.52
C THR A 105 -0.14 -9.14 -5.85
N GLU A 106 -0.83 -8.01 -5.81
CA GLU A 106 -1.20 -7.31 -7.02
C GLU A 106 0.02 -6.74 -7.74
N ILE A 107 0.92 -6.13 -6.97
CA ILE A 107 2.13 -5.51 -7.52
C ILE A 107 3.00 -6.55 -8.20
N LEU A 108 3.16 -7.70 -7.57
CA LEU A 108 4.06 -8.74 -8.08
C LEU A 108 3.43 -9.62 -9.15
N LYS A 109 2.12 -9.86 -9.06
CA LYS A 109 1.45 -10.82 -9.95
C LYS A 109 0.59 -10.19 -11.04
N ASN A 110 0.14 -8.96 -10.84
CA ASN A 110 -0.76 -8.33 -11.80
C ASN A 110 -0.40 -6.87 -12.07
N PRO A 111 0.81 -6.62 -12.56
CA PRO A 111 1.25 -5.24 -12.82
C PRO A 111 0.39 -4.51 -13.85
N ASN A 112 -0.12 -5.22 -14.85
CA ASN A 112 -0.98 -4.60 -15.86
C ASN A 112 -2.28 -4.07 -15.26
N GLY A 113 -2.83 -4.79 -14.29
CA GLY A 113 -4.03 -4.34 -13.58
C GLY A 113 -3.78 -3.06 -12.80
N ILE A 114 -2.61 -2.94 -12.20
CA ILE A 114 -2.23 -1.74 -11.47
C ILE A 114 -2.15 -0.53 -12.40
N ILE A 115 -1.48 -0.69 -13.54
CA ILE A 115 -1.34 0.39 -14.51
C ILE A 115 -2.71 0.81 -15.04
N LYS A 116 -3.59 -0.14 -15.27
CA LYS A 116 -4.94 0.14 -15.73
C LYS A 116 -5.71 1.00 -14.73
N LYS A 117 -5.66 0.65 -13.45
CA LYS A 117 -6.31 1.42 -12.39
C LYS A 117 -5.70 2.81 -12.27
N LEU A 118 -4.38 2.89 -12.36
CA LEU A 118 -3.67 4.16 -12.26
C LEU A 118 -4.06 5.08 -13.40
N ASN A 119 -4.09 4.58 -14.62
CA ASN A 119 -4.47 5.38 -15.80
C ASN A 119 -5.89 5.89 -15.68
N LEU A 120 -6.81 5.09 -15.16
CA LEU A 120 -8.19 5.53 -14.95
C LEU A 120 -8.26 6.70 -13.99
N LYS A 121 -7.47 6.68 -12.92
CA LYS A 121 -7.46 7.77 -11.95
C LYS A 121 -6.83 9.03 -12.54
N ILE A 122 -5.77 8.89 -13.30
CA ILE A 122 -5.10 10.03 -13.92
C ILE A 122 -6.01 10.68 -14.97
N LYS A 123 -6.69 9.88 -15.79
CA LYS A 123 -7.56 10.41 -16.83
C LYS A 123 -8.78 11.16 -16.29
N ASN A 124 -9.22 10.82 -15.10
CA ASN A 124 -10.40 11.44 -14.50
C ASN A 124 -10.12 12.75 -13.78
N GLU A 125 -8.96 13.31 -13.99
CA GLU A 125 -8.62 14.63 -13.43
C GLU A 125 -9.07 15.81 -14.29
#